data_c0263770e6aacdd670346b673235b4ed
#
_entry.id   c0263770e6aacdd670346b673235b4ed
#
_cell.length_a   1.000
_cell.length_b   1.000
_cell.length_c   1.000
_cell.angle_alpha   90.00
_cell.angle_beta   90.00
_cell.angle_gamma   90.00
#
_symmetry.space_group_name_H-M   'P 1'
#
loop_
_entity.id
_entity.type
_entity.pdbx_description
1 polymer ?
#
loop_
_entity_poly.entity_id
_entity_poly.type
_entity_poly.pdbx_seq_one_letter_code
_entity_poly.pdbx_strand_id
1 'polypeptide(L)'
;MDELTRRRFLSVVPAAAFIPAGISASVHLPETPAPAAFPQQNVGRVREMVAVSHGNVARVKELVSASPALARAAWDWGYGDWETALGAASHVGNKEIAAVLLSAGAHPTIFSAAMLGQLEAVKAFVAAVPGIQQTRGPHGITLLDHARAGESVDVVKYLESAGGADVRYPNETLSEESVSGLLGTYAFGAGPTERLIVSRNNRGMLVVKRDGEPDRNLFHHGARLFNPSGAEAVRLQFEPAEGRATTLLVVDGPLQVRAER
;
A
#
# COMPACT_ATOMS: atom_id res chain seq x y z
N MET A 1 18.46 11.18 -38.50
CA MET A 1 19.02 10.78 -37.22
C MET A 1 18.72 9.32 -36.99
N ASP A 2 19.71 8.58 -36.85
CA ASP A 2 20.07 7.29 -37.39
C ASP A 2 19.43 6.11 -36.62
N GLU A 3 18.90 5.16 -37.39
CA GLU A 3 18.22 3.93 -36.92
C GLU A 3 19.17 2.89 -36.25
N LEU A 4 20.42 3.28 -36.05
CA LEU A 4 21.49 2.37 -35.60
C LEU A 4 21.67 2.28 -34.06
N THR A 5 20.93 3.05 -33.26
CA THR A 5 21.15 3.12 -31.81
C THR A 5 20.30 2.10 -31.01
N ARG A 6 19.32 1.42 -31.63
CA ARG A 6 18.44 0.46 -30.91
C ARG A 6 18.88 -1.00 -30.92
N ARG A 7 19.93 -1.36 -31.65
CA ARG A 7 20.34 -2.77 -31.82
C ARG A 7 21.58 -3.21 -31.02
N ARG A 8 22.13 -2.37 -30.16
CA ARG A 8 23.33 -2.72 -29.38
C ARG A 8 23.11 -3.21 -27.95
N PHE A 9 21.87 -3.42 -27.51
CA PHE A 9 21.59 -3.83 -26.12
C PHE A 9 21.35 -5.33 -25.92
N LEU A 10 21.49 -6.18 -26.95
CA LEU A 10 21.19 -7.61 -26.88
C LEU A 10 22.33 -8.53 -27.32
N SER A 11 23.58 -8.12 -27.12
CA SER A 11 24.70 -9.04 -27.28
C SER A 11 25.52 -9.15 -25.99
N VAL A 12 24.87 -9.59 -24.90
CA VAL A 12 25.59 -10.26 -23.82
C VAL A 12 25.65 -11.72 -24.20
N VAL A 13 26.75 -12.14 -24.77
CA VAL A 13 27.09 -13.55 -24.94
C VAL A 13 27.15 -14.18 -23.55
N PRO A 14 26.32 -15.17 -23.21
CA PRO A 14 26.52 -15.89 -21.97
C PRO A 14 27.85 -16.63 -22.06
N ALA A 15 28.76 -16.33 -21.15
CA ALA A 15 29.94 -17.20 -20.95
C ALA A 15 29.42 -18.62 -20.69
N ALA A 16 29.75 -19.52 -21.59
CA ALA A 16 29.44 -20.92 -21.41
C ALA A 16 30.15 -21.41 -20.14
N ALA A 17 29.38 -21.52 -19.06
CA ALA A 17 29.86 -22.19 -17.86
C ALA A 17 30.12 -23.68 -18.25
N PHE A 18 31.39 -24.08 -18.20
CA PHE A 18 31.78 -25.48 -18.29
C PHE A 18 31.16 -26.19 -17.09
N ILE A 19 30.10 -26.95 -17.33
CA ILE A 19 29.56 -27.89 -16.36
C ILE A 19 30.37 -29.16 -16.49
N PRO A 20 31.18 -29.56 -15.49
CA PRO A 20 31.84 -30.83 -15.53
C PRO A 20 30.78 -31.94 -15.55
N ALA A 21 30.83 -32.78 -16.56
CA ALA A 21 30.04 -34.00 -16.63
C ALA A 21 30.43 -34.92 -15.47
N GLY A 22 29.47 -35.25 -14.62
CA GLY A 22 29.59 -36.32 -13.67
C GLY A 22 29.49 -35.94 -12.20
N ILE A 23 28.29 -35.59 -11.73
CA ILE A 23 27.73 -36.05 -10.46
C ILE A 23 26.20 -35.97 -10.65
N SER A 24 25.60 -37.05 -11.14
CA SER A 24 24.16 -37.27 -10.96
C SER A 24 23.92 -37.66 -9.50
N ALA A 25 24.02 -36.69 -8.60
CA ALA A 25 23.39 -36.83 -7.29
C ALA A 25 21.89 -36.64 -7.55
N SER A 26 21.17 -37.76 -7.59
CA SER A 26 19.71 -37.75 -7.50
C SER A 26 19.37 -37.09 -6.16
N VAL A 27 19.13 -35.77 -6.16
CA VAL A 27 18.57 -35.10 -5.02
C VAL A 27 17.16 -35.64 -4.87
N HIS A 28 17.02 -36.63 -3.98
CA HIS A 28 15.71 -37.11 -3.57
C HIS A 28 15.05 -36.02 -2.75
N LEU A 29 14.37 -35.12 -3.46
CA LEU A 29 13.52 -34.13 -2.80
C LEU A 29 12.36 -34.92 -2.18
N PRO A 30 12.01 -34.66 -0.91
CA PRO A 30 10.82 -35.26 -0.34
C PRO A 30 9.62 -34.92 -1.23
N GLU A 31 8.81 -35.93 -1.57
CA GLU A 31 7.58 -35.75 -2.33
C GLU A 31 6.56 -34.99 -1.47
N THR A 32 6.76 -33.70 -1.35
CA THR A 32 5.75 -32.81 -0.78
C THR A 32 4.77 -32.52 -1.90
N PRO A 33 3.47 -32.84 -1.74
CA PRO A 33 2.48 -32.51 -2.75
C PRO A 33 2.52 -31.00 -3.05
N ALA A 34 2.45 -30.63 -4.32
CA ALA A 34 2.39 -29.23 -4.69
C ALA A 34 1.20 -28.54 -4.00
N PRO A 35 1.39 -27.36 -3.39
CA PRO A 35 0.28 -26.61 -2.80
C PRO A 35 -0.82 -26.36 -3.83
N ALA A 36 -2.09 -26.35 -3.39
CA ALA A 36 -3.23 -26.13 -4.28
C ALA A 36 -3.14 -24.82 -5.08
N ALA A 37 -2.44 -23.81 -4.54
CA ALA A 37 -2.21 -22.54 -5.23
C ALA A 37 -1.05 -22.56 -6.23
N PHE A 38 -0.22 -23.63 -6.28
CA PHE A 38 0.96 -23.66 -7.18
C PHE A 38 0.55 -23.43 -8.65
N PRO A 39 1.27 -22.59 -9.42
CA PRO A 39 2.55 -21.90 -9.10
C PRO A 39 2.42 -20.58 -8.33
N GLN A 40 1.20 -20.11 -8.04
CA GLN A 40 0.97 -18.89 -7.30
C GLN A 40 1.31 -19.04 -5.80
N GLN A 41 1.64 -17.93 -5.16
CA GLN A 41 1.76 -17.89 -3.71
C GLN A 41 0.38 -18.04 -3.06
N ASN A 42 0.33 -18.64 -1.86
CA ASN A 42 -0.89 -18.71 -1.08
C ASN A 42 -1.37 -17.30 -0.71
N VAL A 43 -2.62 -16.98 -1.05
CA VAL A 43 -3.23 -15.66 -0.85
C VAL A 43 -3.17 -15.19 0.61
N GLY A 44 -3.43 -16.09 1.57
CA GLY A 44 -3.32 -15.79 2.99
C GLY A 44 -1.90 -15.40 3.41
N ARG A 45 -0.86 -16.09 2.87
CA ARG A 45 0.54 -15.75 3.13
C ARG A 45 0.96 -14.43 2.50
N VAL A 46 0.43 -14.10 1.32
CA VAL A 46 0.66 -12.80 0.68
C VAL A 46 0.11 -11.67 1.55
N ARG A 47 -1.16 -11.78 1.98
CA ARG A 47 -1.78 -10.81 2.89
C ARG A 47 -1.02 -10.72 4.22
N GLU A 48 -0.67 -11.87 4.81
CA GLU A 48 0.08 -11.94 6.07
C GLU A 48 1.42 -11.21 5.95
N MET A 49 2.20 -11.47 4.86
CA MET A 49 3.50 -10.83 4.65
C MET A 49 3.38 -9.31 4.66
N VAL A 50 2.42 -8.74 3.93
CA VAL A 50 2.21 -7.30 3.91
C VAL A 50 1.81 -6.80 5.31
N ALA A 51 0.87 -7.47 5.96
CA ALA A 51 0.40 -7.09 7.30
C ALA A 51 1.51 -7.09 8.35
N VAL A 52 2.32 -8.16 8.42
CA VAL A 52 3.39 -8.28 9.43
C VAL A 52 4.58 -7.37 9.14
N SER A 53 4.73 -6.90 7.90
CA SER A 53 5.79 -5.97 7.51
C SER A 53 5.65 -4.58 8.12
N HIS A 54 4.55 -4.29 8.79
CA HIS A 54 4.41 -3.07 9.61
C HIS A 54 5.22 -3.10 10.92
N GLY A 55 5.63 -4.29 11.43
CA GLY A 55 6.36 -4.28 12.70
C GLY A 55 6.86 -5.63 13.23
N ASN A 56 6.49 -6.75 12.61
CA ASN A 56 6.87 -8.06 13.12
C ASN A 56 8.10 -8.62 12.38
N VAL A 57 9.29 -8.14 12.76
CA VAL A 57 10.58 -8.55 12.16
C VAL A 57 10.76 -10.07 12.16
N ALA A 58 10.46 -10.74 13.27
CA ALA A 58 10.66 -12.18 13.40
C ALA A 58 9.80 -12.95 12.39
N ARG A 59 8.52 -12.57 12.25
CA ARG A 59 7.61 -13.21 11.32
C ARG A 59 7.96 -12.94 9.87
N VAL A 60 8.42 -11.73 9.53
CA VAL A 60 8.94 -11.41 8.19
C VAL A 60 10.13 -12.31 7.85
N LYS A 61 11.11 -12.46 8.74
CA LYS A 61 12.27 -13.33 8.55
C LYS A 61 11.85 -14.79 8.31
N GLU A 62 10.92 -15.29 9.10
CA GLU A 62 10.39 -16.66 8.96
C GLU A 62 9.72 -16.85 7.58
N LEU A 63 8.82 -15.95 7.19
CA LEU A 63 8.10 -16.02 5.91
C LEU A 63 9.04 -15.93 4.71
N VAL A 64 10.04 -15.03 4.75
CA VAL A 64 11.05 -14.88 3.70
C VAL A 64 11.94 -16.14 3.62
N SER A 65 12.32 -16.70 4.76
CA SER A 65 13.12 -17.94 4.78
C SER A 65 12.37 -19.13 4.19
N ALA A 66 11.06 -19.22 4.46
CA ALA A 66 10.21 -20.27 3.91
C ALA A 66 9.89 -20.08 2.41
N SER A 67 9.73 -18.83 1.98
CA SER A 67 9.43 -18.46 0.60
C SER A 67 9.98 -17.08 0.26
N PRO A 68 11.22 -16.98 -0.29
CA PRO A 68 11.83 -15.68 -0.61
C PRO A 68 10.99 -14.80 -1.54
N ALA A 69 10.20 -15.41 -2.43
CA ALA A 69 9.31 -14.69 -3.34
C ALA A 69 8.27 -13.82 -2.61
N LEU A 70 7.93 -14.13 -1.36
CA LEU A 70 7.02 -13.31 -0.53
C LEU A 70 7.59 -11.92 -0.23
N ALA A 71 8.90 -11.69 -0.36
CA ALA A 71 9.47 -10.36 -0.25
C ALA A 71 8.87 -9.35 -1.24
N ARG A 72 8.29 -9.85 -2.34
CA ARG A 72 7.59 -9.04 -3.36
C ARG A 72 6.08 -9.01 -3.19
N ALA A 73 5.56 -9.49 -2.06
CA ALA A 73 4.13 -9.51 -1.79
C ALA A 73 3.52 -8.11 -1.90
N ALA A 74 2.33 -8.04 -2.48
CA ALA A 74 1.49 -6.86 -2.52
C ALA A 74 0.05 -7.27 -2.19
N TRP A 75 -0.68 -6.39 -1.51
CA TRP A 75 -2.05 -6.61 -1.10
C TRP A 75 -2.91 -5.40 -1.39
N ASP A 76 -4.13 -5.62 -1.88
CA ASP A 76 -5.16 -4.58 -1.97
C ASP A 76 -5.96 -4.55 -0.67
N TRP A 77 -5.80 -3.47 0.08
CA TRP A 77 -6.55 -3.23 1.32
C TRP A 77 -7.98 -2.75 1.09
N GLY A 78 -8.42 -2.76 -0.15
CA GLY A 78 -9.72 -2.29 -0.60
C GLY A 78 -9.67 -0.93 -1.29
N TYR A 79 -10.58 -0.76 -2.24
CA TYR A 79 -10.69 0.44 -3.08
C TYR A 79 -9.43 0.72 -3.94
N GLY A 80 -8.63 -0.31 -4.25
CA GLY A 80 -7.40 -0.14 -5.03
C GLY A 80 -6.23 0.44 -4.23
N ASP A 81 -6.29 0.46 -2.91
CA ASP A 81 -5.17 0.84 -2.05
C ASP A 81 -4.16 -0.31 -1.93
N TRP A 82 -3.33 -0.41 -2.96
CA TRP A 82 -2.30 -1.44 -3.07
C TRP A 82 -1.08 -1.12 -2.23
N GLU A 83 -0.69 -2.06 -1.40
CA GLU A 83 0.49 -1.97 -0.57
C GLU A 83 1.43 -3.14 -0.79
N THR A 84 2.74 -2.88 -0.92
CA THR A 84 3.78 -3.92 -0.90
C THR A 84 4.30 -4.15 0.52
N ALA A 85 4.87 -5.34 0.78
CA ALA A 85 5.55 -5.60 2.05
C ALA A 85 6.63 -4.55 2.36
N LEU A 86 7.39 -4.11 1.33
CA LEU A 86 8.38 -3.04 1.48
C LEU A 86 7.71 -1.66 1.71
N GLY A 87 6.54 -1.43 1.12
CA GLY A 87 5.72 -0.24 1.36
C GLY A 87 5.29 -0.14 2.81
N ALA A 88 4.78 -1.25 3.38
CA ALA A 88 4.40 -1.37 4.78
C ALA A 88 5.56 -1.02 5.73
N ALA A 89 6.73 -1.63 5.51
CA ALA A 89 7.94 -1.30 6.28
C ALA A 89 8.35 0.17 6.12
N SER A 90 8.15 0.74 4.93
CA SER A 90 8.60 2.09 4.61
C SER A 90 7.77 3.17 5.32
N HIS A 91 6.45 3.06 5.34
CA HIS A 91 5.63 4.12 5.93
C HIS A 91 5.63 4.11 7.47
N VAL A 92 6.04 2.99 8.08
CA VAL A 92 6.26 2.91 9.53
C VAL A 92 7.73 3.14 9.94
N GLY A 93 8.63 3.34 8.97
CA GLY A 93 10.05 3.59 9.24
C GLY A 93 10.86 2.37 9.68
N ASN A 94 10.37 1.15 9.43
CA ASN A 94 11.04 -0.06 9.87
C ASN A 94 12.19 -0.47 8.93
N LYS A 95 13.38 0.09 9.20
CA LYS A 95 14.60 -0.14 8.38
C LYS A 95 15.07 -1.60 8.44
N GLU A 96 14.86 -2.30 9.56
CA GLU A 96 15.26 -3.71 9.68
C GLU A 96 14.42 -4.61 8.77
N ILE A 97 13.10 -4.46 8.77
CA ILE A 97 12.22 -5.19 7.87
C ILE A 97 12.55 -4.83 6.42
N ALA A 98 12.74 -3.54 6.10
CA ALA A 98 13.11 -3.12 4.76
C ALA A 98 14.41 -3.77 4.27
N ALA A 99 15.44 -3.87 5.13
CA ALA A 99 16.70 -4.55 4.80
C ALA A 99 16.50 -6.04 4.51
N VAL A 100 15.70 -6.75 5.32
CA VAL A 100 15.36 -8.16 5.09
C VAL A 100 14.65 -8.34 3.74
N LEU A 101 13.64 -7.53 3.47
CA LEU A 101 12.87 -7.62 2.23
C LEU A 101 13.71 -7.31 1.00
N LEU A 102 14.54 -6.25 1.04
CA LEU A 102 15.43 -5.86 -0.05
C LEU A 102 16.48 -6.95 -0.33
N SER A 103 17.08 -7.54 0.70
CA SER A 103 18.03 -8.64 0.54
C SER A 103 17.41 -9.89 -0.09
N ALA A 104 16.09 -10.08 0.10
CA ALA A 104 15.33 -11.19 -0.50
C ALA A 104 14.71 -10.81 -1.86
N GLY A 105 15.05 -9.64 -2.43
CA GLY A 105 14.69 -9.24 -3.77
C GLY A 105 13.37 -8.46 -3.88
N ALA A 106 12.93 -7.80 -2.80
CA ALA A 106 11.87 -6.78 -2.91
C ALA A 106 12.32 -5.64 -3.84
N HIS A 107 11.37 -5.08 -4.60
CA HIS A 107 11.67 -4.00 -5.53
C HIS A 107 11.70 -2.67 -4.78
N PRO A 108 12.82 -1.93 -4.80
CA PRO A 108 12.89 -0.60 -4.19
C PRO A 108 11.96 0.37 -4.91
N THR A 109 11.44 1.33 -4.15
CA THR A 109 10.56 2.40 -4.64
C THR A 109 11.08 3.75 -4.15
N ILE A 110 10.55 4.85 -4.70
CA ILE A 110 10.86 6.20 -4.20
C ILE A 110 10.50 6.33 -2.71
N PHE A 111 9.46 5.64 -2.25
CA PHE A 111 9.03 5.65 -0.84
C PHE A 111 10.05 4.96 0.06
N SER A 112 10.53 3.76 -0.33
CA SER A 112 11.59 3.08 0.42
C SER A 112 12.91 3.85 0.37
N ALA A 113 13.23 4.48 -0.76
CA ALA A 113 14.41 5.34 -0.88
C ALA A 113 14.33 6.55 0.07
N ALA A 114 13.16 7.19 0.17
CA ALA A 114 12.93 8.31 1.08
C ALA A 114 13.07 7.88 2.54
N MET A 115 12.43 6.78 2.94
CA MET A 115 12.51 6.23 4.29
C MET A 115 13.93 5.81 4.67
N LEU A 116 14.71 5.25 3.72
CA LEU A 116 16.09 4.81 3.96
C LEU A 116 17.12 5.94 3.89
N GLY A 117 16.72 7.17 3.59
CA GLY A 117 17.63 8.32 3.50
C GLY A 117 18.47 8.36 2.23
N GLN A 118 18.04 7.68 1.17
CA GLN A 118 18.76 7.61 -0.11
C GLN A 118 18.52 8.89 -0.92
N LEU A 119 19.11 10.00 -0.45
CA LEU A 119 18.87 11.35 -0.97
C LEU A 119 19.08 11.46 -2.48
N GLU A 120 20.19 10.91 -3.00
CA GLU A 120 20.50 11.02 -4.43
C GLU A 120 19.49 10.26 -5.31
N ALA A 121 18.96 9.14 -4.83
CA ALA A 121 17.89 8.43 -5.52
C ALA A 121 16.60 9.27 -5.55
N VAL A 122 16.21 9.87 -4.42
CA VAL A 122 15.04 10.75 -4.34
C VAL A 122 15.20 11.97 -5.26
N LYS A 123 16.36 12.62 -5.26
CA LYS A 123 16.67 13.74 -6.17
C LYS A 123 16.55 13.34 -7.64
N ALA A 124 17.07 12.16 -8.00
CA ALA A 124 16.99 11.65 -9.37
C ALA A 124 15.54 11.44 -9.81
N PHE A 125 14.67 10.89 -8.95
CA PHE A 125 13.25 10.76 -9.23
C PHE A 125 12.58 12.13 -9.43
N VAL A 126 12.82 13.09 -8.53
CA VAL A 126 12.22 14.43 -8.61
C VAL A 126 12.69 15.17 -9.87
N ALA A 127 13.94 15.02 -10.27
CA ALA A 127 14.47 15.60 -11.50
C ALA A 127 13.87 14.94 -12.76
N ALA A 128 13.65 13.63 -12.72
CA ALA A 128 13.15 12.87 -13.87
C ALA A 128 11.64 13.04 -14.08
N VAL A 129 10.86 13.21 -12.99
CA VAL A 129 9.40 13.28 -13.03
C VAL A 129 8.94 14.50 -12.22
N PRO A 130 8.74 15.65 -12.86
CA PRO A 130 8.29 16.87 -12.19
C PRO A 130 6.97 16.64 -11.44
N GLY A 131 6.93 17.03 -10.18
CA GLY A 131 5.75 16.87 -9.31
C GLY A 131 5.70 15.55 -8.54
N ILE A 132 6.62 14.60 -8.75
CA ILE A 132 6.59 13.30 -8.06
C ILE A 132 6.74 13.43 -6.54
N GLN A 133 7.32 14.53 -6.04
CA GLN A 133 7.39 14.81 -4.61
C GLN A 133 6.02 14.94 -3.94
N GLN A 134 4.96 15.18 -4.72
CA GLN A 134 3.57 15.27 -4.26
C GLN A 134 2.88 13.90 -4.20
N THR A 135 3.55 12.84 -4.64
CA THR A 135 2.94 11.51 -4.72
C THR A 135 2.64 10.97 -3.32
N ARG A 136 1.56 10.20 -3.25
CA ARG A 136 1.18 9.44 -2.07
C ARG A 136 1.39 7.95 -2.31
N GLY A 137 1.86 7.28 -1.30
CA GLY A 137 1.98 5.84 -1.23
C GLY A 137 0.71 5.19 -0.68
N PRO A 138 0.81 3.93 -0.26
CA PRO A 138 -0.28 3.21 0.39
C PRO A 138 -0.90 4.04 1.52
N HIS A 139 -2.20 3.88 1.72
CA HIS A 139 -2.99 4.59 2.73
C HIS A 139 -3.01 6.11 2.56
N GLY A 140 -2.54 6.62 1.41
CA GLY A 140 -2.44 8.05 1.13
C GLY A 140 -1.30 8.75 1.88
N ILE A 141 -0.32 8.00 2.39
CA ILE A 141 0.82 8.54 3.13
C ILE A 141 1.80 9.21 2.15
N THR A 142 2.17 10.46 2.44
CA THR A 142 3.01 11.25 1.53
C THR A 142 4.46 10.75 1.47
N LEU A 143 5.15 11.06 0.37
CA LEU A 143 6.59 10.78 0.26
C LEU A 143 7.39 11.43 1.42
N LEU A 144 7.00 12.63 1.82
CA LEU A 144 7.59 13.34 2.96
C LEU A 144 7.39 12.59 4.29
N ASP A 145 6.19 12.01 4.50
CA ASP A 145 5.93 11.25 5.72
C ASP A 145 6.72 9.93 5.78
N HIS A 146 7.00 9.29 4.64
CA HIS A 146 7.93 8.15 4.59
C HIS A 146 9.35 8.56 5.01
N ALA A 147 9.85 9.72 4.54
CA ALA A 147 11.14 10.24 4.95
C ALA A 147 11.17 10.57 6.46
N ARG A 148 10.10 11.17 6.99
CA ARG A 148 9.94 11.46 8.43
C ARG A 148 9.89 10.18 9.26
N ALA A 149 9.13 9.18 8.85
CA ALA A 149 9.04 7.88 9.52
C ALA A 149 10.42 7.19 9.60
N GLY A 150 11.23 7.33 8.55
CA GLY A 150 12.61 6.83 8.52
C GLY A 150 13.64 7.72 9.21
N GLU A 151 13.23 8.85 9.82
CA GLU A 151 14.15 9.83 10.42
C GLU A 151 15.23 10.30 9.44
N SER A 152 14.89 10.41 8.15
CA SER A 152 15.80 10.70 7.05
C SER A 152 15.94 12.22 6.84
N VAL A 153 16.65 12.88 7.76
CA VAL A 153 16.70 14.35 7.91
C VAL A 153 17.04 15.08 6.59
N ASP A 154 18.01 14.59 5.81
CA ASP A 154 18.43 15.27 4.59
C ASP A 154 17.39 15.12 3.47
N VAL A 155 16.69 13.97 3.41
CA VAL A 155 15.57 13.77 2.49
C VAL A 155 14.39 14.65 2.88
N VAL A 156 14.07 14.75 4.18
CA VAL A 156 13.02 15.65 4.69
C VAL A 156 13.31 17.09 4.28
N LYS A 157 14.50 17.61 4.56
CA LYS A 157 14.90 18.98 4.17
C LYS A 157 14.79 19.20 2.66
N TYR A 158 15.26 18.24 1.87
CA TYR A 158 15.19 18.33 0.43
C TYR A 158 13.74 18.39 -0.07
N LEU A 159 12.86 17.49 0.39
CA LEU A 159 11.46 17.45 -0.02
C LEU A 159 10.70 18.71 0.41
N GLU A 160 10.96 19.23 1.61
CA GLU A 160 10.38 20.49 2.07
C GLU A 160 10.84 21.68 1.21
N SER A 161 12.13 21.72 0.82
CA SER A 161 12.67 22.76 -0.06
C SER A 161 12.14 22.68 -1.50
N ALA A 162 11.84 21.48 -1.98
CA ALA A 162 11.26 21.27 -3.32
C ALA A 162 9.82 21.80 -3.45
N GLY A 163 9.17 22.02 -2.32
CA GLY A 163 7.78 22.50 -2.25
C GLY A 163 6.72 21.47 -2.65
N GLY A 164 5.54 21.64 -2.10
CA GLY A 164 4.37 20.79 -2.39
C GLY A 164 4.47 19.33 -1.90
N ALA A 165 5.49 18.96 -1.14
CA ALA A 165 5.66 17.58 -0.66
C ALA A 165 4.70 17.19 0.47
N ASP A 166 4.15 18.17 1.20
CA ASP A 166 3.18 17.95 2.28
C ASP A 166 1.74 18.12 1.79
N VAL A 167 1.36 17.33 0.80
CA VAL A 167 0.00 17.37 0.22
C VAL A 167 -0.94 16.59 1.11
N ARG A 168 -1.83 17.31 1.81
CA ARG A 168 -2.87 16.69 2.64
C ARG A 168 -4.17 16.56 1.88
N TYR A 169 -5.00 15.57 2.26
CA TYR A 169 -6.37 15.50 1.77
C TYR A 169 -7.16 16.72 2.26
N PRO A 170 -8.06 17.27 1.44
CA PRO A 170 -9.11 18.12 1.96
C PRO A 170 -9.82 17.41 3.11
N ASN A 171 -10.03 18.10 4.21
CA ASN A 171 -10.75 17.53 5.35
C ASN A 171 -11.48 18.68 6.09
N GLU A 172 -12.64 19.05 5.55
CA GLU A 172 -13.48 20.08 6.16
C GLU A 172 -13.98 19.62 7.52
N THR A 173 -13.98 20.53 8.47
CA THR A 173 -14.43 20.24 9.84
C THR A 173 -15.94 20.01 9.89
N LEU A 174 -16.34 18.94 10.54
CA LEU A 174 -17.73 18.62 10.85
C LEU A 174 -18.03 18.95 12.31
N SER A 175 -19.27 19.41 12.59
CA SER A 175 -19.76 19.51 13.95
C SER A 175 -19.92 18.13 14.57
N GLU A 176 -19.88 18.05 15.91
CA GLU A 176 -20.10 16.80 16.64
C GLU A 176 -21.48 16.18 16.35
N GLU A 177 -22.49 17.01 16.18
CA GLU A 177 -23.82 16.59 15.80
C GLU A 177 -23.82 15.94 14.40
N SER A 178 -23.15 16.60 13.42
CA SER A 178 -23.01 16.07 12.07
C SER A 178 -22.31 14.72 12.07
N VAL A 179 -21.17 14.60 12.78
CA VAL A 179 -20.44 13.32 12.89
C VAL A 179 -21.33 12.25 13.52
N SER A 180 -22.02 12.56 14.63
CA SER A 180 -22.93 11.62 15.31
C SER A 180 -24.03 11.12 14.39
N GLY A 181 -24.51 11.97 13.49
CA GLY A 181 -25.50 11.61 12.47
C GLY A 181 -24.98 10.58 11.45
N LEU A 182 -23.67 10.50 11.21
CA LEU A 182 -23.06 9.57 10.25
C LEU A 182 -22.71 8.22 10.85
N LEU A 183 -22.44 8.14 12.18
CA LEU A 183 -21.99 6.90 12.83
C LEU A 183 -23.05 5.80 12.74
N GLY A 184 -22.67 4.59 12.39
CA GLY A 184 -23.54 3.42 12.38
C GLY A 184 -23.13 2.36 11.39
N THR A 185 -24.02 1.38 11.21
CA THR A 185 -23.84 0.26 10.28
C THR A 185 -24.80 0.45 9.10
N TYR A 186 -24.25 0.35 7.90
CA TYR A 186 -24.97 0.47 6.63
C TYR A 186 -24.85 -0.85 5.89
N ALA A 187 -25.96 -1.52 5.62
CA ALA A 187 -26.01 -2.82 4.95
C ALA A 187 -26.24 -2.63 3.45
N PHE A 188 -25.47 -3.33 2.62
CA PHE A 188 -25.62 -3.37 1.17
C PHE A 188 -26.00 -4.76 0.65
N GLY A 189 -26.30 -5.69 1.57
CA GLY A 189 -26.76 -7.03 1.33
C GLY A 189 -27.17 -7.73 2.63
N ALA A 190 -27.57 -8.99 2.54
CA ALA A 190 -28.07 -9.76 3.67
C ALA A 190 -26.96 -10.47 4.48
N GLY A 191 -25.78 -10.61 3.90
CA GLY A 191 -24.66 -11.32 4.53
C GLY A 191 -23.99 -10.54 5.66
N PRO A 192 -23.34 -11.24 6.59
CA PRO A 192 -22.67 -10.59 7.72
C PRO A 192 -21.51 -9.67 7.29
N THR A 193 -20.88 -9.96 6.15
CA THR A 193 -19.78 -9.17 5.59
C THR A 193 -20.26 -8.09 4.59
N GLU A 194 -21.58 -8.00 4.34
CA GLU A 194 -22.18 -7.02 3.43
C GLU A 194 -22.62 -5.76 4.18
N ARG A 195 -21.72 -5.27 5.03
CA ARG A 195 -21.93 -4.11 5.90
C ARG A 195 -20.74 -3.19 5.90
N LEU A 196 -21.02 -1.89 5.89
CA LEU A 196 -20.06 -0.83 6.11
C LEU A 196 -20.31 -0.23 7.49
N ILE A 197 -19.31 -0.21 8.34
CA ILE A 197 -19.39 0.33 9.70
C ILE A 197 -18.66 1.66 9.71
N VAL A 198 -19.39 2.72 10.02
CA VAL A 198 -18.86 4.08 10.19
C VAL A 198 -18.73 4.36 11.67
N SER A 199 -17.52 4.66 12.11
CA SER A 199 -17.20 4.86 13.52
C SER A 199 -16.10 5.92 13.69
N ARG A 200 -15.70 6.20 14.94
CA ARG A 200 -14.49 6.96 15.24
C ARG A 200 -13.37 6.00 15.68
N ASN A 201 -12.17 6.25 15.21
CA ASN A 201 -10.99 5.56 15.72
C ASN A 201 -10.51 6.19 17.05
N ASN A 202 -9.45 5.62 17.63
CA ASN A 202 -8.85 6.09 18.88
C ASN A 202 -8.24 7.51 18.81
N ARG A 203 -8.08 8.07 17.60
CA ARG A 203 -7.64 9.47 17.37
C ARG A 203 -8.80 10.41 17.11
N GLY A 204 -10.04 9.94 17.25
CA GLY A 204 -11.26 10.72 17.02
C GLY A 204 -11.61 10.93 15.54
N MET A 205 -10.83 10.37 14.61
CA MET A 205 -11.12 10.50 13.17
C MET A 205 -12.29 9.61 12.76
N LEU A 206 -13.10 10.12 11.84
CA LEU A 206 -14.16 9.34 11.20
C LEU A 206 -13.52 8.27 10.32
N VAL A 207 -13.98 7.04 10.47
CA VAL A 207 -13.50 5.90 9.70
C VAL A 207 -14.65 5.08 9.15
N VAL A 208 -14.39 4.40 8.04
CA VAL A 208 -15.26 3.36 7.48
C VAL A 208 -14.50 2.04 7.41
N LYS A 209 -15.17 0.94 7.68
CA LYS A 209 -14.65 -0.40 7.44
C LYS A 209 -15.76 -1.31 6.91
N ARG A 210 -15.40 -2.26 6.08
CA ARG A 210 -16.21 -3.46 5.85
C ARG A 210 -16.00 -4.41 7.03
N ASP A 211 -17.03 -5.15 7.42
CA ASP A 211 -16.88 -6.12 8.51
C ASP A 211 -15.79 -7.16 8.18
N GLY A 212 -14.86 -7.39 9.11
CA GLY A 212 -13.69 -8.26 8.92
C GLY A 212 -12.47 -7.59 8.25
N GLU A 213 -12.57 -6.34 7.79
CA GLU A 213 -11.47 -5.59 7.16
C GLU A 213 -10.98 -4.43 8.05
N PRO A 214 -9.75 -3.93 7.83
CA PRO A 214 -9.23 -2.75 8.51
C PRO A 214 -10.10 -1.51 8.27
N ASP A 215 -10.08 -0.60 9.23
CA ASP A 215 -10.70 0.70 9.10
C ASP A 215 -9.89 1.65 8.18
N ARG A 216 -10.62 2.56 7.51
CA ARG A 216 -10.09 3.60 6.64
C ARG A 216 -10.53 4.96 7.13
N ASN A 217 -9.58 5.87 7.32
CA ASN A 217 -9.92 7.25 7.61
C ASN A 217 -10.75 7.84 6.48
N LEU A 218 -11.76 8.62 6.82
CA LEU A 218 -12.58 9.38 5.88
C LEU A 218 -12.16 10.84 5.89
N PHE A 219 -11.93 11.37 4.69
CA PHE A 219 -11.57 12.77 4.46
C PHE A 219 -12.75 13.50 3.84
N HIS A 220 -13.21 14.56 4.51
CA HIS A 220 -14.43 15.30 4.17
C HIS A 220 -14.18 16.38 3.13
N HIS A 221 -14.99 16.40 2.08
CA HIS A 221 -14.95 17.36 0.96
C HIS A 221 -16.11 18.35 0.96
N GLY A 222 -16.86 18.44 2.05
CA GLY A 222 -18.11 19.21 2.11
C GLY A 222 -19.34 18.38 1.72
N ALA A 223 -20.52 18.87 2.05
CA ALA A 223 -21.82 18.27 1.71
C ALA A 223 -21.92 16.76 2.02
N ARG A 224 -21.29 16.31 3.10
CA ARG A 224 -21.22 14.88 3.50
C ARG A 224 -20.60 13.95 2.45
N LEU A 225 -19.75 14.50 1.60
CA LEU A 225 -18.96 13.75 0.62
C LEU A 225 -17.57 13.48 1.20
N PHE A 226 -17.11 12.24 1.06
CA PHE A 226 -15.82 11.78 1.59
C PHE A 226 -15.06 10.96 0.58
N ASN A 227 -13.73 10.84 0.77
CA ASN A 227 -12.94 9.75 0.23
C ASN A 227 -12.27 8.96 1.37
N PRO A 228 -12.08 7.65 1.22
CA PRO A 228 -11.26 6.87 2.16
C PRO A 228 -9.77 7.13 1.92
N SER A 229 -8.96 6.98 2.97
CA SER A 229 -7.49 7.07 2.84
C SER A 229 -6.97 6.05 1.82
N GLY A 230 -6.02 6.48 0.98
CA GLY A 230 -5.43 5.64 -0.07
C GLY A 230 -6.31 5.40 -1.29
N ALA A 231 -7.50 6.02 -1.35
CA ALA A 231 -8.48 5.82 -2.44
C ALA A 231 -9.13 7.15 -2.85
N GLU A 232 -8.32 8.05 -3.40
CA GLU A 232 -8.74 9.41 -3.74
C GLU A 232 -9.84 9.49 -4.80
N ALA A 233 -9.96 8.47 -5.65
CA ALA A 233 -10.99 8.40 -6.68
C ALA A 233 -12.35 7.91 -6.17
N VAL A 234 -12.37 7.21 -5.04
CA VAL A 234 -13.59 6.67 -4.45
C VAL A 234 -14.35 7.78 -3.72
N ARG A 235 -15.66 7.75 -3.84
CA ARG A 235 -16.55 8.71 -3.17
C ARG A 235 -17.54 7.98 -2.28
N LEU A 236 -17.66 8.48 -1.06
CA LEU A 236 -18.66 8.05 -0.09
C LEU A 236 -19.57 9.24 0.19
N GLN A 237 -20.84 9.12 -0.19
CA GLN A 237 -21.86 10.16 0.01
C GLN A 237 -22.89 9.68 1.02
N PHE A 238 -23.11 10.46 2.08
CA PHE A 238 -24.15 10.18 3.06
C PHE A 238 -25.42 10.98 2.77
N GLU A 239 -26.56 10.33 2.90
CA GLU A 239 -27.90 10.90 2.70
C GLU A 239 -28.79 10.62 3.91
N PRO A 240 -29.70 11.56 4.25
CA PRO A 240 -29.88 12.91 3.69
C PRO A 240 -28.72 13.84 4.03
N ALA A 241 -28.72 15.03 3.43
CA ALA A 241 -27.68 16.06 3.62
C ALA A 241 -27.59 16.57 5.06
N GLU A 242 -28.65 16.45 5.85
CA GLU A 242 -28.72 16.91 7.24
C GLU A 242 -29.33 15.84 8.15
N GLY A 243 -29.16 15.99 9.45
CA GLY A 243 -29.68 15.07 10.45
C GLY A 243 -29.00 13.70 10.43
N ARG A 244 -29.73 12.66 10.78
CA ARG A 244 -29.22 11.28 10.80
C ARG A 244 -29.16 10.70 9.38
N ALA A 245 -27.98 10.27 8.94
CA ALA A 245 -27.84 9.59 7.67
C ALA A 245 -28.50 8.21 7.71
N THR A 246 -29.27 7.89 6.69
CA THR A 246 -29.94 6.60 6.49
C THR A 246 -29.33 5.80 5.37
N THR A 247 -28.62 6.46 4.49
CA THR A 247 -27.98 5.85 3.31
C THR A 247 -26.52 6.26 3.22
N LEU A 248 -25.67 5.33 2.80
CA LEU A 248 -24.30 5.53 2.37
C LEU A 248 -24.15 5.03 0.94
N LEU A 249 -23.92 5.92 0.01
CA LEU A 249 -23.61 5.60 -1.38
C LEU A 249 -22.08 5.58 -1.56
N VAL A 250 -21.55 4.46 -2.03
CA VAL A 250 -20.14 4.32 -2.41
C VAL A 250 -20.05 4.28 -3.93
N VAL A 251 -19.19 5.15 -4.50
CA VAL A 251 -18.94 5.22 -5.94
C VAL A 251 -17.45 4.96 -6.18
N ASP A 252 -17.15 3.90 -6.93
CA ASP A 252 -15.81 3.48 -7.32
C ASP A 252 -15.78 3.20 -8.82
N GLY A 253 -15.41 4.21 -9.62
CA GLY A 253 -15.54 4.16 -11.07
C GLY A 253 -16.98 3.84 -11.50
N PRO A 254 -17.20 2.75 -12.26
CA PRO A 254 -18.55 2.35 -12.68
C PRO A 254 -19.35 1.65 -11.57
N LEU A 255 -18.69 1.19 -10.52
CA LEU A 255 -19.36 0.52 -9.40
C LEU A 255 -20.07 1.53 -8.50
N GLN A 256 -21.35 1.28 -8.23
CA GLN A 256 -22.12 2.01 -7.24
C GLN A 256 -22.72 1.02 -6.24
N VAL A 257 -22.41 1.22 -4.97
CA VAL A 257 -22.98 0.42 -3.87
C VAL A 257 -23.80 1.33 -2.99
N ARG A 258 -25.09 1.04 -2.89
CA ARG A 258 -26.00 1.72 -1.98
C ARG A 258 -26.19 0.87 -0.72
N ALA A 259 -25.84 1.41 0.42
CA ALA A 259 -25.95 0.76 1.71
C ALA A 259 -26.96 1.50 2.59
N GLU A 260 -27.89 0.79 3.19
CA GLU A 260 -28.95 1.33 4.02
C GLU A 260 -28.68 1.01 5.50
N ARG A 261 -29.10 1.94 6.36
CA ARG A 261 -28.89 1.86 7.80
C ARG A 261 -29.98 1.07 8.50
#